data_dadf3f2918f0e24a7b997f9aeca09d76
#
_entry.id   dadf3f2918f0e24a7b997f9aeca09d76
#
_cell.length_a   1.000
_cell.length_b   1.000
_cell.length_c   1.000
_cell.angle_alpha   90.00
_cell.angle_beta   90.00
_cell.angle_gamma   90.00
#
_symmetry.space_group_name_H-M   'P 1'
#
loop_
_entity.id
_entity.type
_entity.pdbx_description
1 polymer ?
#
loop_
_entity_poly.entity_id
_entity_poly.type
_entity_poly.pdbx_seq_one_letter_code
_entity_poly.pdbx_strand_id
1 'polypeptide(L)'
;MKNKFILLLLSALILGACTTTKSVRSQRNLFSGTWSLDNIRYENNTGNFQSVLFNDAKDICFEGSEWFFRDNNSTGRYTIKEGSLCQGGDRRIRWSVVEPQQNYSSQLQFKFIDENYKDISGGVGYRLNIASLSEQQMVLKSNTTVDGELITIVYEFSKK
;
A
#
# COMPACT_ATOMS: atom_id res chain seq x y z
N MET A 1 -4.73 -51.44 15.37
CA MET A 1 -4.90 -50.87 14.02
C MET A 1 -5.73 -49.57 14.00
N LYS A 2 -6.63 -49.34 14.94
CA LYS A 2 -7.45 -48.10 15.00
C LYS A 2 -6.65 -46.80 15.26
N ASN A 3 -5.59 -46.86 16.06
CA ASN A 3 -4.82 -45.65 16.42
C ASN A 3 -3.91 -45.13 15.28
N LYS A 4 -3.50 -45.97 14.34
CA LYS A 4 -2.68 -45.56 13.17
C LYS A 4 -3.51 -44.81 12.13
N PHE A 5 -4.80 -45.10 12.04
CA PHE A 5 -5.74 -44.40 11.14
C PHE A 5 -6.06 -43.00 11.64
N ILE A 6 -6.17 -42.81 12.95
CA ILE A 6 -6.44 -41.51 13.56
C ILE A 6 -5.23 -40.58 13.40
N LEU A 7 -3.99 -41.09 13.53
CA LEU A 7 -2.78 -40.30 13.30
C LEU A 7 -2.64 -39.83 11.84
N LEU A 8 -3.02 -40.68 10.90
CA LEU A 8 -3.00 -40.34 9.46
C LEU A 8 -4.07 -39.29 9.09
N LEU A 9 -5.23 -39.31 9.73
CA LEU A 9 -6.28 -38.29 9.53
C LEU A 9 -5.87 -36.94 10.15
N LEU A 10 -5.16 -36.94 11.28
CA LEU A 10 -4.72 -35.70 11.93
C LEU A 10 -3.58 -35.01 11.13
N SER A 11 -2.73 -35.78 10.43
CA SER A 11 -1.64 -35.22 9.61
C SER A 11 -2.13 -34.59 8.31
N ALA A 12 -3.30 -34.97 7.81
CA ALA A 12 -3.90 -34.40 6.58
C ALA A 12 -4.54 -33.01 6.79
N LEU A 13 -4.82 -32.64 8.04
CA LEU A 13 -5.46 -31.36 8.39
C LEU A 13 -4.48 -30.18 8.50
N ILE A 14 -3.16 -30.42 8.48
CA ILE A 14 -2.14 -29.37 8.69
C ILE A 14 -1.67 -28.73 7.37
N LEU A 15 -2.09 -29.23 6.21
CA LEU A 15 -1.68 -28.71 4.89
C LEU A 15 -2.60 -27.61 4.33
N GLY A 16 -3.43 -26.99 5.16
CA GLY A 16 -4.12 -25.73 4.83
C GLY A 16 -3.14 -24.57 4.82
N ALA A 17 -2.07 -24.65 4.02
CA ALA A 17 -1.15 -23.55 3.81
C ALA A 17 -1.94 -22.34 3.32
N CYS A 18 -1.77 -21.19 3.97
CA CYS A 18 -2.24 -19.89 3.50
C CYS A 18 -1.71 -19.62 2.09
N THR A 19 -2.42 -20.07 1.08
CA THR A 19 -2.11 -19.75 -0.31
C THR A 19 -2.68 -18.36 -0.59
N THR A 20 -1.79 -17.42 -0.91
CA THR A 20 -2.20 -16.12 -1.47
C THR A 20 -3.10 -16.38 -2.68
N THR A 21 -4.28 -15.76 -2.71
CA THR A 21 -5.22 -15.96 -3.82
C THR A 21 -4.60 -15.52 -5.14
N LYS A 22 -5.11 -16.09 -6.25
CA LYS A 22 -4.67 -15.69 -7.60
C LYS A 22 -4.87 -14.20 -7.85
N SER A 23 -5.94 -13.62 -7.30
CA SER A 23 -6.25 -12.19 -7.40
C SER A 23 -5.17 -11.32 -6.76
N VAL A 24 -4.81 -11.60 -5.51
CA VAL A 24 -3.76 -10.85 -4.80
C VAL A 24 -2.40 -11.01 -5.49
N ARG A 25 -2.05 -12.20 -5.96
CA ARG A 25 -0.81 -12.42 -6.70
C ARG A 25 -0.78 -11.62 -8.00
N SER A 26 -1.87 -11.60 -8.75
CA SER A 26 -1.98 -10.80 -9.97
C SER A 26 -1.80 -9.31 -9.70
N GLN A 27 -2.47 -8.79 -8.67
CA GLN A 27 -2.32 -7.39 -8.26
C GLN A 27 -0.89 -7.06 -7.83
N ARG A 28 -0.25 -7.93 -7.04
CA ARG A 28 1.16 -7.75 -6.62
C ARG A 28 2.10 -7.67 -7.82
N ASN A 29 1.90 -8.50 -8.84
CA ASN A 29 2.68 -8.45 -10.07
C ASN A 29 2.52 -7.11 -10.79
N LEU A 30 1.29 -6.57 -10.87
CA LEU A 30 1.02 -5.27 -11.47
C LEU A 30 1.69 -4.14 -10.68
N PHE A 31 1.66 -4.18 -9.34
CA PHE A 31 2.37 -3.20 -8.50
C PHE A 31 3.87 -3.20 -8.74
N SER A 32 4.46 -4.36 -9.00
CA SER A 32 5.93 -4.53 -9.10
C SER A 32 6.55 -3.59 -10.13
N GLY A 33 7.64 -2.93 -9.75
CA GLY A 33 8.37 -1.98 -10.57
C GLY A 33 8.28 -0.56 -10.05
N THR A 34 8.54 0.40 -10.95
CA THR A 34 8.64 1.83 -10.62
C THR A 34 7.45 2.60 -11.13
N TRP A 35 6.92 3.48 -10.29
CA TRP A 35 5.77 4.33 -10.54
C TRP A 35 6.11 5.79 -10.24
N SER A 36 5.51 6.71 -10.98
CA SER A 36 5.48 8.14 -10.66
C SER A 36 4.13 8.47 -10.05
N LEU A 37 4.09 9.13 -8.90
CA LEU A 37 2.87 9.74 -8.40
C LEU A 37 2.69 11.09 -9.09
N ASP A 38 1.78 11.13 -10.07
CA ASP A 38 1.66 12.27 -10.97
C ASP A 38 0.76 13.36 -10.41
N ASN A 39 -0.28 12.97 -9.66
CA ASN A 39 -1.28 13.92 -9.17
C ASN A 39 -1.92 13.42 -7.86
N ILE A 40 -2.24 14.38 -6.98
CA ILE A 40 -3.03 14.18 -5.77
C ILE A 40 -4.23 15.10 -5.82
N ARG A 41 -5.43 14.57 -5.69
CA ARG A 41 -6.65 15.36 -5.64
C ARG A 41 -7.57 14.93 -4.50
N TYR A 42 -8.45 15.81 -4.13
CA TYR A 42 -9.40 15.62 -3.04
C TYR A 42 -10.81 15.55 -3.60
N GLU A 43 -11.56 14.49 -3.24
CA GLU A 43 -12.99 14.35 -3.53
C GLU A 43 -13.78 14.73 -2.27
N ASN A 44 -14.98 15.24 -2.46
CA ASN A 44 -15.89 15.70 -1.40
C ASN A 44 -15.33 16.87 -0.57
N ASN A 45 -14.52 17.71 -1.20
CA ASN A 45 -13.96 18.90 -0.58
C ASN A 45 -14.38 20.16 -1.35
N THR A 46 -14.87 21.19 -0.64
CA THR A 46 -15.27 22.48 -1.22
C THR A 46 -14.24 23.59 -1.01
N GLY A 47 -13.12 23.31 -0.34
CA GLY A 47 -12.07 24.28 0.01
C GLY A 47 -10.69 23.92 -0.48
N ASN A 48 -9.74 24.86 -0.31
CA ASN A 48 -8.31 24.57 -0.47
C ASN A 48 -7.84 23.78 0.74
N PHE A 49 -7.46 22.54 0.50
CA PHE A 49 -7.03 21.63 1.53
C PHE A 49 -5.56 21.24 1.30
N GLN A 50 -4.76 21.27 2.36
CA GLN A 50 -3.40 20.74 2.39
C GLN A 50 -3.32 19.70 3.50
N SER A 51 -2.79 18.54 3.21
CA SER A 51 -2.64 17.48 4.19
C SER A 51 -1.20 17.05 4.36
N VAL A 52 -0.88 16.54 5.56
CA VAL A 52 0.34 15.75 5.77
C VAL A 52 -0.02 14.30 5.49
N LEU A 53 0.61 13.73 4.48
CA LEU A 53 0.37 12.35 4.09
C LEU A 53 1.33 11.42 4.84
N PHE A 54 0.79 10.28 5.27
CA PHE A 54 1.55 9.19 5.90
C PHE A 54 2.38 9.64 7.12
N ASN A 55 1.98 10.72 7.82
CA ASN A 55 2.75 11.35 8.89
C ASN A 55 4.21 11.68 8.48
N ASP A 56 4.47 11.90 7.20
CA ASP A 56 5.82 12.16 6.66
C ASP A 56 5.95 13.58 6.09
N ALA A 57 5.20 13.91 5.06
CA ALA A 57 5.34 15.18 4.37
C ALA A 57 4.00 15.74 3.87
N LYS A 58 4.01 17.01 3.48
CA LYS A 58 2.84 17.64 2.84
C LYS A 58 2.55 16.97 1.49
N ASP A 59 1.28 16.95 1.11
CA ASP A 59 0.78 16.38 -0.16
C ASP A 59 1.56 16.88 -1.39
N ILE A 60 1.83 18.17 -1.47
CA ILE A 60 2.61 18.80 -2.55
C ILE A 60 4.01 18.17 -2.72
N CYS A 61 4.59 17.61 -1.67
CA CYS A 61 5.90 16.96 -1.73
C CYS A 61 5.85 15.57 -2.38
N PHE A 62 4.67 14.98 -2.43
CA PHE A 62 4.48 13.66 -3.02
C PHE A 62 4.25 13.70 -4.52
N GLU A 63 3.74 14.80 -5.07
CA GLU A 63 3.59 14.95 -6.52
C GLU A 63 4.94 14.91 -7.21
N GLY A 64 5.07 14.04 -8.21
CA GLY A 64 6.33 13.73 -8.90
C GLY A 64 7.27 12.84 -8.10
N SER A 65 6.86 12.30 -6.94
CA SER A 65 7.65 11.31 -6.20
C SER A 65 7.68 9.98 -6.95
N GLU A 66 8.79 9.27 -6.77
CA GLU A 66 8.99 7.95 -7.36
C GLU A 66 8.71 6.87 -6.34
N TRP A 67 7.89 5.88 -6.72
CA TRP A 67 7.51 4.74 -5.88
C TRP A 67 8.02 3.46 -6.52
N PHE A 68 8.80 2.68 -5.79
CA PHE A 68 9.32 1.40 -6.24
C PHE A 68 8.79 0.28 -5.34
N PHE A 69 8.18 -0.71 -5.98
CA PHE A 69 7.66 -1.91 -5.31
C PHE A 69 8.41 -3.15 -5.77
N ARG A 70 8.97 -3.89 -4.82
CA ARG A 70 9.64 -5.17 -5.05
C ARG A 70 8.77 -6.29 -4.51
N ASP A 71 8.37 -7.22 -5.38
CA ASP A 71 7.42 -8.28 -5.01
C ASP A 71 8.08 -9.40 -4.18
N ASN A 72 9.27 -9.86 -4.56
CA ASN A 72 9.90 -11.08 -4.00
C ASN A 72 10.11 -11.03 -2.46
N ASN A 73 10.29 -9.86 -1.87
CA ASN A 73 10.49 -9.68 -0.43
C ASN A 73 9.51 -8.67 0.19
N SER A 74 8.52 -8.22 -0.58
CA SER A 74 7.50 -7.28 -0.11
C SER A 74 8.07 -5.96 0.41
N THR A 75 9.19 -5.50 -0.15
CA THR A 75 9.81 -4.21 0.20
C THR A 75 9.66 -3.22 -0.94
N GLY A 76 9.85 -1.97 -0.62
CA GLY A 76 9.81 -0.89 -1.59
C GLY A 76 10.38 0.38 -1.00
N ARG A 77 10.27 1.45 -1.73
CA ARG A 77 10.56 2.81 -1.27
C ARG A 77 9.71 3.79 -2.03
N TYR A 78 9.53 4.97 -1.47
CA TYR A 78 9.25 6.15 -2.28
C TYR A 78 10.31 7.21 -2.02
N THR A 79 10.55 8.03 -3.04
CA THR A 79 11.56 9.07 -3.04
C THR A 79 10.88 10.41 -3.27
N ILE A 80 10.96 11.30 -2.30
CA ILE A 80 10.54 12.69 -2.43
C ILE A 80 11.73 13.48 -2.97
N LYS A 81 11.47 14.38 -3.91
CA LYS A 81 12.48 15.32 -4.40
C LYS A 81 12.72 16.42 -3.37
N GLU A 82 13.99 16.77 -3.16
CA GLU A 82 14.37 17.93 -2.33
C GLU A 82 13.79 19.21 -2.91
N GLY A 83 13.26 20.06 -2.05
CA GLY A 83 12.71 21.35 -2.43
C GLY A 83 12.59 22.29 -1.25
N SER A 84 12.25 23.55 -1.50
CA SER A 84 12.17 24.59 -0.46
C SER A 84 11.17 24.26 0.68
N LEU A 85 10.14 23.47 0.37
CA LEU A 85 9.08 23.07 1.31
C LEU A 85 9.11 21.56 1.60
N CYS A 86 10.00 20.81 0.97
CA CYS A 86 10.00 19.35 0.97
C CYS A 86 11.37 18.81 1.35
N GLN A 87 11.41 18.03 2.42
CA GLN A 87 12.59 17.25 2.76
C GLN A 87 12.68 16.05 1.82
N GLY A 88 13.62 16.09 0.90
CA GLY A 88 13.87 15.02 -0.05
C GLY A 88 14.39 13.74 0.61
N GLY A 89 14.58 12.73 -0.21
CA GLY A 89 15.18 11.44 0.17
C GLY A 89 14.24 10.25 0.11
N ASP A 90 14.82 9.09 0.36
CA ASP A 90 14.15 7.80 0.29
C ASP A 90 13.45 7.46 1.61
N ARG A 91 12.22 6.94 1.52
CA ARG A 91 11.48 6.30 2.61
C ARG A 91 11.28 4.83 2.26
N ARG A 92 11.91 3.96 3.03
CA ARG A 92 11.80 2.51 2.82
C ARG A 92 10.50 1.99 3.41
N ILE A 93 9.84 1.11 2.69
CA ILE A 93 8.55 0.54 3.09
C ILE A 93 8.56 -0.98 2.98
N ARG A 94 7.75 -1.60 3.84
CA ARG A 94 7.26 -2.97 3.65
C ARG A 94 5.81 -2.88 3.23
N TRP A 95 5.44 -3.60 2.18
CA TRP A 95 4.11 -3.51 1.59
C TRP A 95 3.45 -4.86 1.36
N SER A 96 2.14 -4.85 1.26
CA SER A 96 1.35 -6.02 0.87
C SER A 96 0.05 -5.57 0.20
N VAL A 97 -0.56 -6.47 -0.55
CA VAL A 97 -1.94 -6.34 -1.04
C VAL A 97 -2.82 -7.19 -0.15
N VAL A 98 -3.89 -6.60 0.35
CA VAL A 98 -4.92 -7.28 1.15
C VAL A 98 -6.13 -7.54 0.29
N GLU A 99 -6.71 -8.71 0.43
CA GLU A 99 -7.90 -9.13 -0.29
C GLU A 99 -9.11 -8.23 -0.01
N PRO A 100 -10.04 -8.12 -0.98
CA PRO A 100 -11.29 -7.46 -0.74
C PRO A 100 -12.06 -8.20 0.37
N GLN A 101 -12.66 -7.44 1.26
CA GLN A 101 -13.61 -7.93 2.26
C GLN A 101 -15.01 -7.41 1.93
N GLN A 102 -16.05 -7.91 2.62
CA GLN A 102 -17.46 -7.66 2.28
C GLN A 102 -17.82 -6.20 1.92
N ASN A 103 -17.08 -5.20 2.47
CA ASN A 103 -17.37 -3.77 2.26
C ASN A 103 -16.17 -2.97 1.74
N TYR A 104 -15.06 -3.62 1.36
CA TYR A 104 -13.85 -2.94 0.95
C TYR A 104 -13.27 -3.57 -0.30
N SER A 105 -12.80 -2.73 -1.23
CA SER A 105 -11.96 -3.16 -2.35
C SER A 105 -10.62 -3.71 -1.84
N SER A 106 -9.85 -4.35 -2.71
CA SER A 106 -8.44 -4.69 -2.40
C SER A 106 -7.70 -3.45 -1.93
N GLN A 107 -6.76 -3.62 -1.00
CA GLN A 107 -6.00 -2.52 -0.43
C GLN A 107 -4.52 -2.75 -0.57
N LEU A 108 -3.78 -1.72 -0.95
CA LEU A 108 -2.36 -1.62 -0.68
C LEU A 108 -2.18 -1.28 0.79
N GLN A 109 -1.41 -2.08 1.50
CA GLN A 109 -0.94 -1.73 2.86
C GLN A 109 0.56 -1.51 2.82
N PHE A 110 1.05 -0.52 3.57
CA PHE A 110 2.48 -0.36 3.78
C PHE A 110 2.79 0.24 5.15
N LYS A 111 4.02 0.07 5.59
CA LYS A 111 4.59 0.68 6.79
C LYS A 111 6.05 1.02 6.57
N PHE A 112 6.57 1.97 7.33
CA PHE A 112 7.97 2.35 7.24
C PHE A 112 8.88 1.32 7.90
N ILE A 113 10.04 1.11 7.27
CA ILE A 113 11.09 0.23 7.76
C ILE A 113 12.46 0.93 7.66
N ASP A 114 13.38 0.54 8.54
CA ASP A 114 14.77 0.96 8.47
C ASP A 114 15.57 0.17 7.41
N GLU A 115 16.85 0.43 7.34
CA GLU A 115 17.79 -0.28 6.44
C GLU A 115 17.96 -1.76 6.77
N ASN A 116 17.67 -2.16 8.01
CA ASN A 116 17.68 -3.55 8.48
C ASN A 116 16.31 -4.22 8.37
N TYR A 117 15.38 -3.60 7.63
CA TYR A 117 13.99 -4.04 7.43
C TYR A 117 13.15 -4.13 8.71
N LYS A 118 13.55 -3.44 9.78
CA LYS A 118 12.78 -3.35 11.02
C LYS A 118 11.72 -2.26 10.92
N ASP A 119 10.58 -2.50 11.53
CA ASP A 119 9.49 -1.53 11.61
C ASP A 119 9.91 -0.32 12.44
N ILE A 120 9.80 0.87 11.87
CA ILE A 120 10.05 2.16 12.53
C ILE A 120 8.78 2.99 12.70
N SER A 121 7.63 2.43 12.33
CA SER A 121 6.31 3.08 12.45
C SER A 121 5.61 2.80 13.78
N GLY A 122 6.24 2.07 14.69
CA GLY A 122 5.61 1.68 15.96
C GLY A 122 4.38 0.78 15.78
N GLY A 123 4.34 -0.03 14.72
CA GLY A 123 3.19 -0.88 14.38
C GLY A 123 2.11 -0.16 13.57
N VAL A 124 2.22 1.14 13.35
CA VAL A 124 1.29 1.91 12.52
C VAL A 124 1.54 1.59 11.04
N GLY A 125 0.46 1.27 10.33
CA GLY A 125 0.50 1.04 8.88
C GLY A 125 -0.54 1.91 8.16
N TYR A 126 -0.30 2.13 6.88
CA TYR A 126 -1.18 2.89 6.00
C TYR A 126 -1.91 1.95 5.06
N ARG A 127 -3.17 2.26 4.77
CA ARG A 127 -4.03 1.49 3.87
C ARG A 127 -4.61 2.40 2.80
N LEU A 128 -4.43 2.01 1.55
CA LEU A 128 -4.97 2.70 0.39
C LEU A 128 -5.86 1.72 -0.38
N ASN A 129 -7.11 2.10 -0.63
CA ASN A 129 -8.01 1.33 -1.47
C ASN A 129 -7.50 1.36 -2.92
N ILE A 130 -7.45 0.22 -3.57
CA ILE A 130 -7.10 0.10 -4.98
C ILE A 130 -8.37 0.40 -5.79
N ALA A 131 -8.46 1.64 -6.31
CA ALA A 131 -9.59 2.04 -7.14
C ALA A 131 -9.43 1.51 -8.58
N SER A 132 -8.21 1.56 -9.12
CA SER A 132 -7.85 0.89 -10.38
C SER A 132 -6.38 0.53 -10.39
N LEU A 133 -6.03 -0.54 -11.10
CA LEU A 133 -4.65 -0.99 -11.27
C LEU A 133 -4.51 -1.73 -12.60
N SER A 134 -3.63 -1.23 -13.44
CA SER A 134 -3.26 -1.79 -14.75
C SER A 134 -1.75 -1.84 -14.91
N GLU A 135 -1.27 -2.25 -16.05
CA GLU A 135 0.17 -2.25 -16.37
C GLU A 135 0.77 -0.84 -16.50
N GLN A 136 -0.06 0.17 -16.79
CA GLN A 136 0.39 1.54 -17.10
C GLN A 136 -0.06 2.56 -16.06
N GLN A 137 -1.18 2.33 -15.40
CA GLN A 137 -1.83 3.31 -14.52
C GLN A 137 -2.33 2.65 -13.24
N MET A 138 -2.24 3.40 -12.16
CA MET A 138 -2.74 3.01 -10.85
C MET A 138 -3.43 4.19 -10.19
N VAL A 139 -4.62 3.95 -9.63
CA VAL A 139 -5.34 4.93 -8.80
C VAL A 139 -5.58 4.31 -7.44
N LEU A 140 -5.05 4.95 -6.41
CA LEU A 140 -5.26 4.58 -5.02
C LEU A 140 -6.09 5.65 -4.31
N LYS A 141 -6.84 5.25 -3.28
CA LYS A 141 -7.67 6.17 -2.49
C LYS A 141 -7.49 5.92 -0.99
N SER A 142 -7.45 6.99 -0.21
CA SER A 142 -7.60 6.94 1.24
C SER A 142 -8.65 7.91 1.71
N ASN A 143 -9.22 7.66 2.89
CA ASN A 143 -10.18 8.54 3.51
C ASN A 143 -9.58 9.19 4.75
N THR A 144 -9.89 10.45 4.96
CA THR A 144 -9.59 11.19 6.19
C THR A 144 -10.83 11.99 6.61
N THR A 145 -10.91 12.35 7.88
CA THR A 145 -11.98 13.20 8.38
C THR A 145 -11.38 14.53 8.81
N VAL A 146 -11.95 15.62 8.30
CA VAL A 146 -11.55 16.99 8.62
C VAL A 146 -12.81 17.77 8.99
N ASP A 147 -12.83 18.35 10.17
CA ASP A 147 -13.97 19.10 10.71
C ASP A 147 -15.31 18.34 10.67
N GLY A 148 -15.24 17.00 10.79
CA GLY A 148 -16.41 16.12 10.73
C GLY A 148 -16.83 15.69 9.33
N GLU A 149 -16.21 16.22 8.29
CA GLU A 149 -16.47 15.85 6.90
C GLU A 149 -15.50 14.75 6.42
N LEU A 150 -16.05 13.76 5.72
CA LEU A 150 -15.25 12.69 5.11
C LEU A 150 -14.66 13.17 3.78
N ILE A 151 -13.34 13.26 3.71
CA ILE A 151 -12.60 13.64 2.53
C ILE A 151 -11.90 12.42 1.96
N THR A 152 -12.02 12.19 0.66
CA THR A 152 -11.29 11.15 -0.05
C THR A 152 -10.09 11.75 -0.75
N ILE A 153 -8.90 11.23 -0.44
CA ILE A 153 -7.65 11.59 -1.12
C ILE A 153 -7.42 10.57 -2.23
N VAL A 154 -7.21 11.04 -3.45
CA VAL A 154 -6.98 10.23 -4.64
C VAL A 154 -5.54 10.43 -5.10
N TYR A 155 -4.83 9.33 -5.28
CA TYR A 155 -3.44 9.28 -5.72
C TYR A 155 -3.41 8.65 -7.12
N GLU A 156 -2.93 9.39 -8.10
CA GLU A 156 -2.88 8.96 -9.51
C GLU A 156 -1.43 8.72 -9.95
N PHE A 157 -1.16 7.51 -10.41
CA PHE A 157 0.19 7.08 -10.77
C PHE A 157 0.27 6.61 -12.20
N SER A 158 1.44 6.86 -12.81
CA SER A 158 1.85 6.22 -14.07
C SER A 158 3.08 5.33 -13.88
N LYS A 159 3.13 4.24 -14.64
CA LYS A 159 4.26 3.30 -14.67
C LYS A 159 5.45 3.94 -15.39
N LYS A 160 6.65 3.75 -14.82
CA LYS A 160 7.92 4.13 -15.47
C LYS A 160 8.58 2.96 -16.18
#